data_fa77958e05cbd0dd90a8fe38cf214bae
#
_entry.id   fa77958e05cbd0dd90a8fe38cf214bae
#
_cell.length_a   1.000
_cell.length_b   1.000
_cell.length_c   1.000
_cell.angle_alpha   90.00
_cell.angle_beta   90.00
_cell.angle_gamma   90.00
#
_symmetry.space_group_name_H-M   'P 1'
#
loop_
_entity.id
_entity.type
_entity.pdbx_description
1 polymer ?
#
loop_
_entity_poly.entity_id
_entity_poly.type
_entity_poly.pdbx_seq_one_letter_code
_entity_poly.pdbx_strand_id
1 'polypeptide(L)'
;MAVDRGMTAPNIVLVYADDLGYGDVKCCNPASKIPTPNLDRLAAQGVVFADAHTPAAICGPSRYGLLTGRYPWRNDRGIELGHAYDQCKIEEGRLTLAAMLGGIGYHCAEMGKWGLRYDYRSALRDPATPLDEIGPESFDYSRPILGPNIRGFDYSLTAVMFAIPDPQNPARTIKSKWMMENGRAADGEDVDPANFDWYAFLPRITERAVEYIEAQAGSRDEPAFGIERQQPFFLYFDPHVPHLPLVPNAPFRGTSEAGEYGDYVVELDDSIGRLMQALEDNGLAENTIFMVSSDNGPESVCYEQIRTYGHYSMGDLRGVKRDNWEGGSRVPFLVRWPGLAPAGTRNETPIGLIGMMATLAEYFGIELDSESGVDSHSFLAQMRNPEQVCPEMPPVVYHTPKGDLALRWNGWVYIDAPSGMCSHEPEWFR
;
A
#
# COMPACT_ATOMS: atom_id res chain seq x y z
N MET A 1 -23.64 17.46 -4.50
CA MET A 1 -24.73 17.34 -3.51
C MET A 1 -24.05 17.11 -2.18
N ALA A 2 -24.29 17.98 -1.20
CA ALA A 2 -23.74 17.80 0.13
C ALA A 2 -24.21 16.47 0.71
N VAL A 3 -23.30 15.74 1.37
CA VAL A 3 -23.63 14.54 2.14
C VAL A 3 -24.83 14.87 3.03
N ASP A 4 -25.88 14.05 2.94
CA ASP A 4 -27.04 14.18 3.81
C ASP A 4 -26.55 14.07 5.26
N ARG A 5 -26.64 15.15 6.03
CA ARG A 5 -26.12 15.28 7.40
C ARG A 5 -26.80 14.34 8.42
N GLY A 6 -27.54 13.34 7.94
CA GLY A 6 -28.20 12.30 8.75
C GLY A 6 -27.52 10.93 8.69
N MET A 7 -26.56 10.69 7.77
CA MET A 7 -25.79 9.44 7.71
C MET A 7 -24.46 9.61 8.45
N THR A 8 -24.09 8.63 9.25
CA THR A 8 -22.75 8.55 9.86
C THR A 8 -21.70 8.47 8.75
N ALA A 9 -20.60 9.22 8.86
CA ALA A 9 -19.50 9.16 7.91
C ALA A 9 -19.03 7.69 7.74
N PRO A 10 -18.81 7.20 6.51
CA PRO A 10 -18.40 5.81 6.29
C PRO A 10 -17.00 5.56 6.84
N ASN A 11 -16.74 4.38 7.38
CA ASN A 11 -15.40 3.91 7.66
C ASN A 11 -14.66 3.68 6.35
N ILE A 12 -13.33 3.70 6.38
CA ILE A 12 -12.48 3.48 5.22
C ILE A 12 -11.43 2.42 5.56
N VAL A 13 -11.38 1.36 4.77
CA VAL A 13 -10.30 0.37 4.79
C VAL A 13 -9.60 0.41 3.43
N LEU A 14 -8.31 0.70 3.43
CA LEU A 14 -7.46 0.66 2.25
C LEU A 14 -6.37 -0.41 2.46
N VAL A 15 -6.52 -1.53 1.76
CA VAL A 15 -5.47 -2.54 1.65
C VAL A 15 -4.53 -2.14 0.52
N TYR A 16 -3.24 -1.98 0.84
CA TYR A 16 -2.23 -1.56 -0.13
C TYR A 16 -1.07 -2.56 -0.11
N ALA A 17 -1.21 -3.61 -0.92
CA ALA A 17 -0.26 -4.72 -1.01
C ALA A 17 1.11 -4.25 -1.52
N ASP A 18 2.12 -5.09 -1.38
CA ASP A 18 3.51 -4.84 -1.78
C ASP A 18 3.92 -5.82 -2.87
N ASP A 19 4.12 -5.32 -4.10
CA ASP A 19 4.49 -6.10 -5.27
C ASP A 19 3.38 -7.03 -5.83
N LEU A 20 2.11 -6.81 -5.50
CA LEU A 20 1.00 -7.59 -6.07
C LEU A 20 0.74 -7.19 -7.52
N GLY A 21 0.93 -8.13 -8.43
CA GLY A 21 0.75 -7.91 -9.86
C GLY A 21 -0.73 -7.86 -10.28
N TYR A 22 -1.00 -7.12 -11.36
CA TYR A 22 -2.34 -7.07 -11.98
C TYR A 22 -2.84 -8.47 -12.37
N GLY A 23 -1.91 -9.33 -12.85
CA GLY A 23 -2.20 -10.68 -13.30
C GLY A 23 -2.38 -11.72 -12.19
N ASP A 24 -2.09 -11.37 -10.94
CA ASP A 24 -2.21 -12.29 -9.80
C ASP A 24 -3.65 -12.48 -9.38
N VAL A 25 -4.48 -11.45 -9.52
CA VAL A 25 -5.87 -11.40 -9.04
C VAL A 25 -6.83 -11.90 -10.11
N LYS A 26 -7.63 -12.91 -9.78
CA LYS A 26 -8.44 -13.63 -10.77
C LYS A 26 -9.52 -12.78 -11.44
N CYS A 27 -10.14 -11.84 -10.71
CA CYS A 27 -11.11 -10.91 -11.31
C CYS A 27 -10.47 -9.89 -12.27
N CYS A 28 -9.15 -9.68 -12.21
CA CYS A 28 -8.39 -8.86 -13.15
C CYS A 28 -7.85 -9.71 -14.33
N ASN A 29 -7.43 -10.93 -14.04
CA ASN A 29 -6.87 -11.89 -14.99
C ASN A 29 -7.48 -13.29 -14.80
N PRO A 30 -8.48 -13.70 -15.60
CA PRO A 30 -9.09 -15.03 -15.49
C PRO A 30 -8.12 -16.19 -15.66
N ALA A 31 -6.95 -15.96 -16.31
CA ALA A 31 -5.90 -16.96 -16.47
C ALA A 31 -4.97 -17.08 -15.24
N SER A 32 -5.19 -16.29 -14.20
CA SER A 32 -4.42 -16.40 -12.95
C SER A 32 -4.49 -17.82 -12.39
N LYS A 33 -3.34 -18.36 -12.00
CA LYS A 33 -3.18 -19.65 -11.34
C LYS A 33 -3.27 -19.57 -9.82
N ILE A 34 -3.58 -18.38 -9.32
CA ILE A 34 -3.70 -18.09 -7.90
C ILE A 34 -5.20 -17.96 -7.56
N PRO A 35 -5.75 -18.81 -6.68
CA PRO A 35 -7.11 -18.63 -6.20
C PRO A 35 -7.20 -17.42 -5.28
N THR A 36 -8.10 -16.47 -5.62
CA THR A 36 -8.32 -15.24 -4.87
C THR A 36 -9.82 -15.04 -4.56
N PRO A 37 -10.46 -15.99 -3.84
CA PRO A 37 -11.91 -15.98 -3.67
C PRO A 37 -12.45 -14.76 -2.91
N ASN A 38 -11.69 -14.18 -1.98
CA ASN A 38 -12.12 -13.00 -1.23
C ASN A 38 -12.02 -11.73 -2.07
N LEU A 39 -10.96 -11.59 -2.87
CA LEU A 39 -10.84 -10.51 -3.86
C LEU A 39 -11.91 -10.63 -4.95
N ASP A 40 -12.23 -11.84 -5.41
CA ASP A 40 -13.33 -12.07 -6.35
C ASP A 40 -14.69 -11.72 -5.73
N ARG A 41 -14.90 -12.02 -4.45
CA ARG A 41 -16.09 -11.60 -3.69
C ARG A 41 -16.17 -10.07 -3.60
N LEU A 42 -15.07 -9.41 -3.28
CA LEU A 42 -14.98 -7.96 -3.25
C LEU A 42 -15.32 -7.34 -4.60
N ALA A 43 -14.77 -7.87 -5.69
CA ALA A 43 -15.06 -7.44 -7.05
C ALA A 43 -16.54 -7.60 -7.41
N ALA A 44 -17.16 -8.72 -7.02
CA ALA A 44 -18.59 -8.95 -7.23
C ALA A 44 -19.50 -8.00 -6.44
N GLN A 45 -19.01 -7.45 -5.33
CA GLN A 45 -19.71 -6.49 -4.46
C GLN A 45 -19.40 -5.01 -4.78
N GLY A 46 -18.50 -4.75 -5.72
CA GLY A 46 -18.00 -3.41 -5.99
C GLY A 46 -17.62 -3.18 -7.45
N VAL A 47 -16.64 -2.31 -7.65
CA VAL A 47 -16.09 -1.93 -8.97
C VAL A 47 -14.67 -2.44 -9.10
N VAL A 48 -14.34 -3.02 -10.26
CA VAL A 48 -12.98 -3.32 -10.69
C VAL A 48 -12.49 -2.21 -11.61
N PHE A 49 -11.42 -1.50 -11.24
CA PHE A 49 -10.74 -0.56 -12.14
C PHE A 49 -9.68 -1.31 -12.95
N ALA A 50 -9.92 -1.43 -14.24
CA ALA A 50 -9.09 -2.21 -15.14
C ALA A 50 -7.80 -1.51 -15.58
N ASP A 51 -7.75 -0.19 -15.43
CA ASP A 51 -6.64 0.67 -15.88
C ASP A 51 -6.23 1.64 -14.77
N ALA A 52 -5.88 1.08 -13.58
CA ALA A 52 -5.43 1.83 -12.42
C ALA A 52 -3.90 1.76 -12.29
N HIS A 53 -3.28 2.93 -12.15
CA HIS A 53 -1.83 3.06 -12.10
C HIS A 53 -1.35 3.70 -10.81
N THR A 54 -0.26 3.18 -10.30
CA THR A 54 0.50 3.80 -9.20
C THR A 54 1.30 5.00 -9.72
N PRO A 55 1.60 6.01 -8.89
CA PRO A 55 2.38 7.17 -9.31
C PRO A 55 3.84 6.86 -9.61
N ALA A 56 4.33 5.70 -9.17
CA ALA A 56 5.68 5.23 -9.45
C ALA A 56 5.71 3.70 -9.53
N ALA A 57 6.59 3.16 -10.34
CA ALA A 57 6.81 1.72 -10.47
C ALA A 57 7.69 1.15 -9.34
N ILE A 58 7.65 1.75 -8.14
CA ILE A 58 8.41 1.33 -6.96
C ILE A 58 7.75 1.81 -5.67
N CYS A 59 7.84 1.01 -4.62
CA CYS A 59 7.07 1.09 -3.38
C CYS A 59 7.12 2.46 -2.66
N GLY A 60 8.26 2.93 -2.21
CA GLY A 60 8.35 4.18 -1.42
C GLY A 60 7.77 5.40 -2.15
N PRO A 61 8.24 5.72 -3.37
CA PRO A 61 7.67 6.79 -4.20
C PRO A 61 6.18 6.63 -4.46
N SER A 62 5.70 5.41 -4.71
CA SER A 62 4.27 5.15 -4.91
C SER A 62 3.46 5.45 -3.65
N ARG A 63 3.90 4.96 -2.48
CA ARG A 63 3.27 5.22 -1.18
C ARG A 63 3.26 6.72 -0.83
N TYR A 64 4.34 7.44 -1.17
CA TYR A 64 4.38 8.90 -1.03
C TYR A 64 3.27 9.56 -1.87
N GLY A 65 3.17 9.21 -3.16
CA GLY A 65 2.16 9.79 -4.05
C GLY A 65 0.74 9.48 -3.61
N LEU A 66 0.44 8.23 -3.21
CA LEU A 66 -0.86 7.84 -2.68
C LEU A 66 -1.26 8.66 -1.45
N LEU A 67 -0.35 8.76 -0.47
CA LEU A 67 -0.66 9.40 0.81
C LEU A 67 -0.69 10.92 0.77
N THR A 68 0.00 11.55 -0.20
CA THR A 68 0.12 13.02 -0.25
C THR A 68 -0.59 13.68 -1.43
N GLY A 69 -1.02 12.89 -2.43
CA GLY A 69 -1.55 13.44 -3.68
C GLY A 69 -0.53 14.25 -4.48
N ARG A 70 0.77 14.02 -4.24
CA ARG A 70 1.88 14.71 -4.93
C ARG A 70 2.82 13.70 -5.56
N TYR A 71 3.33 14.00 -6.73
CA TYR A 71 4.37 13.16 -7.31
C TYR A 71 5.68 13.25 -6.52
N PRO A 72 6.40 12.14 -6.35
CA PRO A 72 7.62 12.08 -5.55
C PRO A 72 8.75 13.03 -6.01
N TRP A 73 8.83 13.36 -7.30
CA TRP A 73 9.83 14.31 -7.81
C TRP A 73 9.63 15.76 -7.36
N ARG A 74 8.46 16.09 -6.76
CA ARG A 74 8.24 17.41 -6.11
C ARG A 74 8.80 17.45 -4.70
N ASN A 75 9.31 16.32 -4.20
CA ASN A 75 9.85 16.23 -2.86
C ASN A 75 11.33 16.64 -2.87
N ASP A 76 11.69 17.60 -2.01
CA ASP A 76 13.08 18.07 -1.85
C ASP A 76 14.03 16.96 -1.35
N ARG A 77 13.49 15.90 -0.76
CA ARG A 77 14.23 14.73 -0.28
C ARG A 77 14.48 13.69 -1.37
N GLY A 78 14.09 13.98 -2.60
CA GLY A 78 14.30 13.17 -3.80
C GLY A 78 13.37 11.95 -3.90
N ILE A 79 13.34 11.40 -5.12
CA ILE A 79 12.53 10.22 -5.47
C ILE A 79 13.19 8.91 -5.01
N GLU A 80 14.49 8.91 -4.78
CA GLU A 80 15.22 7.74 -4.31
C GLU A 80 14.88 7.43 -2.86
N LEU A 81 14.93 6.15 -2.51
CA LEU A 81 14.72 5.71 -1.14
C LEU A 81 15.81 6.23 -0.16
N GLY A 82 16.93 6.72 -0.70
CA GLY A 82 18.04 7.26 0.08
C GLY A 82 18.69 6.23 1.03
N HIS A 83 19.44 6.71 1.99
CA HIS A 83 20.07 5.88 3.03
C HIS A 83 19.01 5.24 3.94
N ALA A 84 19.30 4.06 4.51
CA ALA A 84 18.35 3.33 5.37
C ALA A 84 17.85 4.17 6.55
N TYR A 85 18.72 5.02 7.10
CA TYR A 85 18.44 5.91 8.23
C TYR A 85 18.17 7.36 7.82
N ASP A 86 17.81 7.57 6.56
CA ASP A 86 17.37 8.87 6.08
C ASP A 86 16.04 9.27 6.74
N GLN A 87 15.76 10.59 6.75
CA GLN A 87 14.53 11.11 7.33
C GLN A 87 13.28 10.57 6.62
N CYS A 88 12.14 10.62 7.33
CA CYS A 88 10.85 10.32 6.72
C CYS A 88 10.67 11.07 5.39
N LYS A 89 10.29 10.37 4.34
CA LYS A 89 10.18 10.94 2.98
C LYS A 89 9.02 11.92 2.86
N ILE A 90 7.99 11.80 3.68
CA ILE A 90 6.95 12.83 3.77
C ILE A 90 7.50 13.99 4.58
N GLU A 91 7.48 15.18 4.01
CA GLU A 91 7.99 16.42 4.64
C GLU A 91 7.15 16.77 5.87
N GLU A 92 7.76 17.45 6.82
CA GLU A 92 7.03 17.98 7.97
C GLU A 92 5.97 18.99 7.53
N GLY A 93 4.78 18.90 8.11
CA GLY A 93 3.64 19.76 7.75
C GLY A 93 2.95 19.40 6.42
N ARG A 94 3.44 18.40 5.68
CA ARG A 94 2.79 17.93 4.47
C ARG A 94 1.46 17.25 4.79
N LEU A 95 0.36 17.71 4.19
CA LEU A 95 -0.93 17.07 4.33
C LEU A 95 -0.87 15.65 3.76
N THR A 96 -1.35 14.69 4.53
CA THR A 96 -1.52 13.28 4.13
C THR A 96 -2.99 12.90 4.11
N LEU A 97 -3.34 11.76 3.50
CA LEU A 97 -4.69 11.19 3.57
C LEU A 97 -5.15 11.04 5.01
N ALA A 98 -4.29 10.51 5.89
CA ALA A 98 -4.61 10.34 7.30
C ALA A 98 -4.85 11.66 8.01
N ALA A 99 -3.96 12.65 7.82
CA ALA A 99 -4.11 13.98 8.42
C ALA A 99 -5.38 14.70 7.89
N MET A 100 -5.70 14.55 6.61
CA MET A 100 -6.92 15.11 6.01
C MET A 100 -8.17 14.51 6.64
N LEU A 101 -8.23 13.19 6.76
CA LEU A 101 -9.35 12.47 7.37
C LEU A 101 -9.44 12.71 8.88
N GLY A 102 -8.31 12.72 9.58
CA GLY A 102 -8.23 13.10 11.01
C GLY A 102 -8.80 14.50 11.26
N GLY A 103 -8.54 15.44 10.32
CA GLY A 103 -9.10 16.80 10.39
C GLY A 103 -10.63 16.89 10.35
N ILE A 104 -11.31 15.83 9.91
CA ILE A 104 -12.78 15.71 9.92
C ILE A 104 -13.28 14.67 10.92
N GLY A 105 -12.43 14.26 11.87
CA GLY A 105 -12.79 13.42 13.02
C GLY A 105 -12.60 11.92 12.84
N TYR A 106 -11.87 11.46 11.83
CA TYR A 106 -11.51 10.04 11.71
C TYR A 106 -10.42 9.66 12.69
N HIS A 107 -10.52 8.46 13.23
CA HIS A 107 -9.37 7.78 13.84
C HIS A 107 -8.61 7.03 12.77
N CYS A 108 -7.31 7.32 12.62
CA CYS A 108 -6.50 6.80 11.54
C CYS A 108 -5.47 5.78 12.06
N ALA A 109 -5.45 4.58 11.47
CA ALA A 109 -4.51 3.53 11.81
C ALA A 109 -3.72 3.06 10.58
N GLU A 110 -2.41 2.80 10.77
CA GLU A 110 -1.55 2.14 9.80
C GLU A 110 -1.06 0.82 10.35
N MET A 111 -1.14 -0.25 9.53
CA MET A 111 -0.67 -1.57 9.95
C MET A 111 0.03 -2.30 8.80
N GLY A 112 1.38 -2.37 8.88
CA GLY A 112 2.15 -3.11 7.89
C GLY A 112 3.51 -2.53 7.56
N LYS A 113 3.73 -2.23 6.27
CA LYS A 113 4.97 -1.68 5.73
C LYS A 113 4.82 -0.19 5.45
N TRP A 114 5.27 0.66 6.34
CA TRP A 114 5.27 2.11 6.10
C TRP A 114 6.00 2.50 4.79
N GLY A 115 7.23 2.00 4.59
CA GLY A 115 7.98 2.16 3.34
C GLY A 115 8.50 3.57 3.03
N LEU A 116 8.27 4.54 3.90
CA LEU A 116 8.58 5.97 3.68
C LEU A 116 9.67 6.52 4.61
N ARG A 117 10.45 5.62 5.23
CA ARG A 117 11.46 5.97 6.23
C ARG A 117 10.84 6.52 7.51
N TYR A 118 11.68 6.69 8.51
CA TYR A 118 11.28 7.12 9.84
C TYR A 118 12.17 8.28 10.27
N ASP A 119 11.70 9.10 11.19
CA ASP A 119 12.56 10.04 11.87
C ASP A 119 13.34 9.32 12.99
N TYR A 120 14.50 8.84 12.63
CA TYR A 120 15.37 8.10 13.53
C TYR A 120 16.15 8.99 14.50
N ARG A 121 16.32 10.28 14.19
CA ARG A 121 17.16 11.19 14.98
C ARG A 121 16.67 11.35 16.40
N SER A 122 15.37 11.29 16.61
CA SER A 122 14.74 11.32 17.93
C SER A 122 15.17 10.16 18.84
N ALA A 123 15.50 9.02 18.26
CA ALA A 123 15.90 7.82 18.98
C ALA A 123 17.42 7.58 19.00
N LEU A 124 18.23 8.41 18.34
CA LEU A 124 19.69 8.30 18.42
C LEU A 124 20.20 8.63 19.81
N ARG A 125 21.19 7.88 20.32
CA ARG A 125 21.93 8.17 21.55
C ARG A 125 22.69 9.48 21.42
N ASP A 126 23.33 9.68 20.25
CA ASP A 126 23.94 10.94 19.84
C ASP A 126 23.31 11.42 18.52
N PRO A 127 22.47 12.48 18.57
CA PRO A 127 21.85 13.05 17.37
C PRO A 127 22.84 13.61 16.33
N ALA A 128 24.09 13.81 16.71
CA ALA A 128 25.14 14.29 15.80
C ALA A 128 25.82 13.17 15.01
N THR A 129 25.50 11.90 15.28
CA THR A 129 26.07 10.75 14.54
C THR A 129 25.86 10.93 13.04
N PRO A 130 26.93 10.86 12.21
CA PRO A 130 26.82 10.91 10.76
C PRO A 130 25.95 9.75 10.22
N LEU A 131 25.21 9.98 9.12
CA LEU A 131 24.26 8.98 8.56
C LEU A 131 24.92 7.66 8.19
N ASP A 132 26.16 7.72 7.69
CA ASP A 132 26.96 6.57 7.29
C ASP A 132 27.59 5.78 8.45
N GLU A 133 27.57 6.37 9.66
CA GLU A 133 28.04 5.75 10.89
C GLU A 133 26.90 5.20 11.76
N ILE A 134 25.62 5.43 11.37
CA ILE A 134 24.47 4.93 12.13
C ILE A 134 24.35 3.42 11.97
N GLY A 135 24.41 2.70 13.08
CA GLY A 135 24.12 1.28 13.21
C GLY A 135 23.05 1.00 14.27
N PRO A 136 22.63 -0.26 14.43
CA PRO A 136 21.65 -0.64 15.46
C PRO A 136 22.02 -0.17 16.87
N GLU A 137 23.31 -0.18 17.19
CA GLU A 137 23.86 0.26 18.50
C GLU A 137 23.74 1.77 18.71
N SER A 138 23.54 2.55 17.67
CA SER A 138 23.38 4.01 17.75
C SER A 138 22.05 4.41 18.38
N PHE A 139 21.08 3.49 18.49
CA PHE A 139 19.75 3.79 18.97
C PHE A 139 19.56 3.57 20.48
N ASP A 140 18.75 4.43 21.07
CA ASP A 140 18.11 4.24 22.34
C ASP A 140 16.66 3.78 22.10
N TYR A 141 16.45 2.49 22.09
CA TYR A 141 15.14 1.88 21.79
C TYR A 141 14.05 2.16 22.85
N SER A 142 14.41 2.81 23.96
CA SER A 142 13.42 3.34 24.91
C SER A 142 12.74 4.61 24.40
N ARG A 143 13.33 5.27 23.40
CA ARG A 143 12.76 6.45 22.73
C ARG A 143 11.97 6.04 21.48
N PRO A 144 10.89 6.77 21.16
CA PRO A 144 10.12 6.44 19.97
C PRO A 144 10.89 6.77 18.68
N ILE A 145 10.80 5.86 17.71
CA ILE A 145 11.19 6.09 16.33
C ILE A 145 9.94 6.58 15.59
N LEU A 146 9.93 7.83 15.18
CA LEU A 146 8.74 8.49 14.66
C LEU A 146 8.53 8.19 13.17
N GLY A 147 7.33 7.79 12.80
CA GLY A 147 6.95 7.40 11.44
C GLY A 147 5.51 7.80 11.11
N PRO A 148 4.59 6.84 10.93
CA PRO A 148 3.20 7.12 10.62
C PRO A 148 2.54 8.09 11.60
N ASN A 149 2.81 7.96 12.89
CA ASN A 149 2.18 8.76 13.96
C ASN A 149 2.45 10.28 13.84
N ILE A 150 3.56 10.69 13.21
CA ILE A 150 3.83 12.10 12.93
C ILE A 150 3.34 12.56 11.56
N ARG A 151 2.57 11.69 10.89
CA ARG A 151 1.99 11.91 9.56
C ARG A 151 0.48 11.69 9.53
N GLY A 152 -0.17 11.86 10.68
CA GLY A 152 -1.63 11.87 10.83
C GLY A 152 -2.26 10.53 11.22
N PHE A 153 -1.46 9.50 11.53
CA PHE A 153 -2.00 8.25 12.06
C PHE A 153 -1.98 8.27 13.59
N ASP A 154 -3.14 8.00 14.20
CA ASP A 154 -3.31 7.94 15.65
C ASP A 154 -2.72 6.65 16.22
N TYR A 155 -2.77 5.58 15.43
CA TYR A 155 -2.22 4.26 15.76
C TYR A 155 -1.34 3.74 14.61
N SER A 156 -0.25 3.05 14.96
CA SER A 156 0.56 2.33 13.97
C SER A 156 1.13 1.04 14.52
N LEU A 157 1.10 -0.03 13.70
CA LEU A 157 1.84 -1.28 13.92
C LEU A 157 2.64 -1.59 12.66
N THR A 158 3.89 -1.19 12.63
CA THR A 158 4.69 -1.16 11.42
C THR A 158 5.96 -1.98 11.54
N ALA A 159 6.36 -2.64 10.44
CA ALA A 159 7.67 -3.27 10.36
C ALA A 159 8.74 -2.27 9.93
N VAL A 160 9.70 -2.03 10.78
CA VAL A 160 10.89 -1.24 10.44
C VAL A 160 11.89 -2.11 9.72
N MET A 161 12.33 -1.66 8.55
CA MET A 161 13.39 -2.32 7.79
C MET A 161 14.66 -1.51 7.87
N PHE A 162 15.75 -2.18 8.28
CA PHE A 162 17.10 -1.65 8.15
C PHE A 162 17.91 -2.52 7.18
N ALA A 163 18.74 -1.88 6.39
CA ALA A 163 19.77 -2.55 5.62
C ALA A 163 21.06 -2.41 6.42
N ILE A 164 21.47 -3.47 7.13
CA ILE A 164 22.75 -3.51 7.85
C ILE A 164 23.77 -4.35 7.07
N PRO A 165 25.07 -3.99 7.09
CA PRO A 165 26.10 -4.87 6.58
C PRO A 165 26.05 -6.22 7.28
N ASP A 166 26.14 -7.31 6.52
CA ASP A 166 26.26 -8.65 7.09
C ASP A 166 27.58 -8.74 7.88
N PRO A 167 27.55 -9.00 9.21
CA PRO A 167 28.76 -9.12 10.00
C PRO A 167 29.71 -10.23 9.52
N GLN A 168 29.20 -11.24 8.82
CA GLN A 168 29.97 -12.35 8.29
C GLN A 168 30.44 -12.09 6.84
N ASN A 169 29.80 -11.18 6.12
CA ASN A 169 30.15 -10.78 4.76
C ASN A 169 29.78 -9.31 4.52
N PRO A 170 30.70 -8.35 4.76
CA PRO A 170 30.41 -6.91 4.62
C PRO A 170 29.98 -6.46 3.22
N ALA A 171 30.22 -7.29 2.19
CA ALA A 171 29.73 -7.04 0.84
C ALA A 171 28.22 -7.39 0.68
N ARG A 172 27.64 -8.05 1.67
CA ARG A 172 26.21 -8.40 1.72
C ARG A 172 25.49 -7.51 2.71
N THR A 173 24.30 -7.10 2.35
CA THR A 173 23.41 -6.37 3.26
C THR A 173 22.37 -7.33 3.82
N ILE A 174 22.26 -7.39 5.15
CA ILE A 174 21.16 -8.07 5.84
C ILE A 174 20.05 -7.05 6.04
N LYS A 175 18.82 -7.42 5.64
CA LYS A 175 17.64 -6.64 5.99
C LYS A 175 17.21 -7.03 7.39
N SER A 176 17.48 -6.17 8.33
CA SER A 176 16.97 -6.29 9.68
C SER A 176 15.57 -5.72 9.78
N LYS A 177 14.69 -6.39 10.50
CA LYS A 177 13.33 -5.92 10.77
C LYS A 177 12.97 -6.13 12.22
N TRP A 178 12.12 -5.28 12.74
CA TRP A 178 11.35 -5.50 13.95
C TRP A 178 9.99 -4.81 13.83
N MET A 179 9.05 -5.23 14.65
CA MET A 179 7.75 -4.58 14.73
C MET A 179 7.80 -3.42 15.72
N MET A 180 7.21 -2.30 15.32
CA MET A 180 6.98 -1.16 16.19
C MET A 180 5.49 -0.88 16.31
N GLU A 181 5.04 -0.68 17.54
CA GLU A 181 3.72 -0.19 17.86
C GLU A 181 3.85 1.25 18.37
N ASN A 182 3.20 2.19 17.69
CA ASN A 182 3.25 3.63 18.02
C ASN A 182 4.69 4.15 18.19
N GLY A 183 5.59 3.73 17.30
CA GLY A 183 6.99 4.14 17.29
C GLY A 183 7.89 3.47 18.34
N ARG A 184 7.39 2.49 19.10
CA ARG A 184 8.15 1.72 20.10
C ARG A 184 8.21 0.25 19.71
N ALA A 185 9.21 -0.48 20.21
CA ALA A 185 9.25 -1.92 20.01
C ALA A 185 7.94 -2.55 20.51
N ALA A 186 7.26 -3.29 19.64
CA ALA A 186 6.01 -3.95 19.99
C ALA A 186 6.27 -5.05 21.03
N ASP A 187 5.41 -5.13 22.06
CA ASP A 187 5.42 -6.16 23.10
C ASP A 187 6.71 -6.23 23.95
N GLY A 188 7.50 -5.16 24.01
CA GLY A 188 8.74 -5.15 24.80
C GLY A 188 9.79 -6.13 24.27
N GLU A 189 9.67 -6.52 23.02
CA GLU A 189 10.64 -7.40 22.36
C GLU A 189 12.04 -6.81 22.48
N ASP A 190 12.99 -7.63 22.92
CA ASP A 190 14.40 -7.39 22.70
C ASP A 190 14.59 -7.28 21.19
N VAL A 191 14.90 -6.08 20.73
CA VAL A 191 15.07 -5.80 19.32
C VAL A 191 16.33 -6.52 18.84
N ASP A 192 16.21 -7.81 18.53
CA ASP A 192 17.23 -8.53 17.78
C ASP A 192 16.87 -8.51 16.28
N PRO A 193 17.48 -7.61 15.55
CA PRO A 193 17.22 -7.47 14.13
C PRO A 193 17.50 -8.73 13.29
N ALA A 194 18.29 -9.66 13.81
CA ALA A 194 18.63 -10.91 13.13
C ALA A 194 17.52 -11.97 13.20
N ASN A 195 16.60 -11.85 14.15
CA ASN A 195 15.61 -12.87 14.49
C ASN A 195 14.16 -12.48 14.14
N PHE A 196 13.94 -11.59 13.19
CA PHE A 196 12.58 -11.23 12.76
C PHE A 196 11.85 -12.47 12.18
N ASP A 197 10.74 -12.82 12.79
CA ASP A 197 9.88 -13.90 12.30
C ASP A 197 8.98 -13.40 11.14
N TRP A 198 9.42 -13.66 9.92
CA TRP A 198 8.68 -13.33 8.73
C TRP A 198 7.35 -14.07 8.60
N TYR A 199 7.26 -15.30 9.12
CA TYR A 199 6.03 -16.08 9.09
C TYR A 199 4.96 -15.49 10.02
N ALA A 200 5.37 -14.87 11.12
CA ALA A 200 4.45 -14.24 12.06
C ALA A 200 3.96 -12.87 11.59
N PHE A 201 4.64 -12.23 10.62
CA PHE A 201 4.36 -10.83 10.25
C PHE A 201 2.94 -10.62 9.73
N LEU A 202 2.54 -11.31 8.65
CA LEU A 202 1.21 -11.13 8.05
C LEU A 202 0.08 -11.54 9.01
N PRO A 203 0.14 -12.71 9.68
CA PRO A 203 -0.86 -13.07 10.69
C PRO A 203 -1.01 -12.02 11.80
N ARG A 204 0.08 -11.48 12.31
CA ARG A 204 0.08 -10.51 13.43
C ARG A 204 -0.59 -9.19 13.04
N ILE A 205 -0.21 -8.60 11.90
CA ILE A 205 -0.85 -7.36 11.44
C ILE A 205 -2.32 -7.57 11.08
N THR A 206 -2.67 -8.75 10.54
CA THR A 206 -4.06 -9.11 10.22
C THR A 206 -4.90 -9.25 11.49
N GLU A 207 -4.39 -9.95 12.49
CA GLU A 207 -5.07 -10.09 13.79
C GLU A 207 -5.28 -8.72 14.46
N ARG A 208 -4.22 -7.89 14.47
CA ARG A 208 -4.31 -6.54 15.04
C ARG A 208 -5.29 -5.64 14.30
N ALA A 209 -5.40 -5.77 12.98
CA ALA A 209 -6.39 -5.04 12.18
C ALA A 209 -7.83 -5.52 12.45
N VAL A 210 -8.04 -6.82 12.67
CA VAL A 210 -9.33 -7.36 13.11
C VAL A 210 -9.69 -6.83 14.49
N GLU A 211 -8.77 -6.88 15.47
CA GLU A 211 -8.96 -6.32 16.82
C GLU A 211 -9.31 -4.82 16.77
N TYR A 212 -8.67 -4.07 15.87
CA TYR A 212 -8.97 -2.67 15.66
C TYR A 212 -10.40 -2.45 15.16
N ILE A 213 -10.87 -3.23 14.20
CA ILE A 213 -12.25 -3.17 13.70
C ILE A 213 -13.25 -3.51 14.81
N GLU A 214 -12.98 -4.54 15.61
CA GLU A 214 -13.80 -4.93 16.76
C GLU A 214 -13.86 -3.82 17.81
N ALA A 215 -12.72 -3.18 18.09
CA ALA A 215 -12.67 -2.07 19.05
C ALA A 215 -13.46 -0.84 18.56
N GLN A 216 -13.37 -0.52 17.26
CA GLN A 216 -14.19 0.54 16.65
C GLN A 216 -15.70 0.28 16.74
N ALA A 217 -16.10 -0.97 16.63
CA ALA A 217 -17.50 -1.37 16.82
C ALA A 217 -17.94 -1.35 18.29
N GLY A 218 -17.00 -1.23 19.24
CA GLY A 218 -17.25 -1.37 20.67
C GLY A 218 -17.47 -2.82 21.13
N SER A 219 -17.14 -3.80 20.30
CA SER A 219 -17.20 -5.23 20.60
C SER A 219 -15.99 -5.71 21.42
N ARG A 220 -14.93 -4.91 21.45
CA ARG A 220 -13.68 -5.15 22.17
C ARG A 220 -13.22 -3.90 22.88
N ASP A 221 -12.74 -4.02 24.10
CA ASP A 221 -12.07 -2.94 24.82
C ASP A 221 -10.55 -3.10 24.66
N GLU A 222 -9.96 -2.21 23.90
CA GLU A 222 -8.52 -2.24 23.59
C GLU A 222 -7.92 -0.82 23.73
N PRO A 223 -7.47 -0.48 24.95
CA PRO A 223 -6.94 0.86 25.25
C PRO A 223 -5.75 1.30 24.38
N ALA A 224 -4.99 0.33 23.83
CA ALA A 224 -3.81 0.64 23.02
C ALA A 224 -4.15 1.41 21.72
N PHE A 225 -5.37 1.31 21.22
CA PHE A 225 -5.79 2.04 20.03
C PHE A 225 -6.13 3.51 20.30
N GLY A 226 -6.49 3.88 21.53
CA GLY A 226 -6.88 5.26 21.88
C GLY A 226 -8.21 5.73 21.24
N ILE A 227 -9.10 4.80 20.91
CA ILE A 227 -10.33 5.06 20.18
C ILE A 227 -11.37 5.75 21.06
N GLU A 228 -12.03 6.79 20.52
CA GLU A 228 -13.29 7.31 21.06
C GLU A 228 -14.49 6.57 20.47
N ARG A 229 -15.50 6.27 21.26
CA ARG A 229 -16.66 5.50 20.81
C ARG A 229 -17.39 6.18 19.63
N GLN A 230 -17.75 5.39 18.62
CA GLN A 230 -18.51 5.79 17.43
C GLN A 230 -17.77 6.78 16.51
N GLN A 231 -16.47 6.86 16.60
CA GLN A 231 -15.64 7.64 15.69
C GLN A 231 -15.48 6.87 14.36
N PRO A 232 -15.65 7.49 13.18
CA PRO A 232 -15.32 6.85 11.92
C PRO A 232 -13.81 6.59 11.86
N PHE A 233 -13.42 5.54 11.16
CA PHE A 233 -12.00 5.18 11.08
C PHE A 233 -11.49 5.09 9.65
N PHE A 234 -10.18 5.33 9.51
CA PHE A 234 -9.40 5.02 8.33
C PHE A 234 -8.31 4.01 8.71
N LEU A 235 -8.44 2.80 8.19
CA LEU A 235 -7.44 1.75 8.32
C LEU A 235 -6.63 1.65 7.01
N TYR A 236 -5.36 2.03 7.06
CA TYR A 236 -4.37 1.77 6.02
C TYR A 236 -3.65 0.47 6.37
N PHE A 237 -4.11 -0.62 5.76
CA PHE A 237 -3.53 -1.95 5.91
C PHE A 237 -2.58 -2.20 4.75
N ASP A 238 -1.28 -2.18 5.02
CA ASP A 238 -0.23 -2.20 4.01
C ASP A 238 0.75 -3.37 4.21
N PRO A 239 0.25 -4.62 3.99
CA PRO A 239 1.05 -5.83 4.18
C PRO A 239 2.25 -5.88 3.24
N HIS A 240 3.37 -6.46 3.73
CA HIS A 240 4.58 -6.69 2.94
C HIS A 240 4.46 -7.97 2.08
N VAL A 241 3.35 -8.14 1.40
CA VAL A 241 2.98 -9.35 0.68
C VAL A 241 2.45 -8.98 -0.71
N PRO A 242 2.90 -9.69 -1.76
CA PRO A 242 3.81 -10.84 -1.83
C PRO A 242 5.30 -10.50 -2.01
N HIS A 243 5.77 -9.36 -1.52
CA HIS A 243 7.19 -8.97 -1.59
C HIS A 243 8.11 -10.01 -0.91
N LEU A 244 9.34 -10.11 -1.39
CA LEU A 244 10.37 -11.00 -0.82
C LEU A 244 10.71 -10.64 0.65
N PRO A 245 10.99 -11.66 1.51
CA PRO A 245 11.08 -13.08 1.20
C PRO A 245 9.71 -13.74 1.07
N LEU A 246 9.62 -14.76 0.21
CA LEU A 246 8.39 -15.55 0.07
C LEU A 246 8.31 -16.54 1.23
N VAL A 247 7.36 -16.33 2.13
CA VAL A 247 7.21 -17.10 3.37
C VAL A 247 5.73 -17.44 3.63
N PRO A 248 5.06 -18.14 2.71
CA PRO A 248 3.69 -18.55 2.96
C PRO A 248 3.61 -19.48 4.16
N ASN A 249 2.65 -19.24 5.06
CA ASN A 249 2.42 -20.08 6.22
C ASN A 249 1.93 -21.47 5.82
N ALA A 250 2.15 -22.46 6.71
CA ALA A 250 1.90 -23.87 6.41
C ALA A 250 0.50 -24.20 5.85
N PRO A 251 -0.61 -23.56 6.30
CA PRO A 251 -1.94 -23.80 5.73
C PRO A 251 -2.08 -23.41 4.26
N PHE A 252 -1.25 -22.49 3.78
CA PHE A 252 -1.35 -21.95 2.42
C PHE A 252 -0.39 -22.59 1.43
N ARG A 253 0.60 -23.37 1.91
CA ARG A 253 1.61 -23.98 1.04
C ARG A 253 0.98 -25.03 0.11
N GLY A 254 1.24 -24.90 -1.19
CA GLY A 254 0.71 -25.78 -2.21
C GLY A 254 -0.77 -25.55 -2.55
N THR A 255 -1.33 -24.41 -2.16
CA THR A 255 -2.73 -24.07 -2.45
C THR A 255 -2.92 -23.34 -3.77
N SER A 256 -1.82 -22.87 -4.39
CA SER A 256 -1.83 -22.27 -5.72
C SER A 256 -1.10 -23.14 -6.75
N GLU A 257 -1.31 -22.85 -8.04
CA GLU A 257 -0.53 -23.40 -9.14
C GLU A 257 0.63 -22.49 -9.56
N ALA A 258 1.02 -21.52 -8.71
CA ALA A 258 2.07 -20.54 -8.95
C ALA A 258 3.21 -20.61 -7.91
N GLY A 259 3.34 -21.76 -7.20
CA GLY A 259 4.39 -22.00 -6.21
C GLY A 259 4.30 -21.09 -4.99
N GLU A 260 5.40 -20.93 -4.25
CA GLU A 260 5.42 -20.18 -2.99
C GLU A 260 4.96 -18.71 -3.14
N TYR A 261 5.20 -18.09 -4.27
CA TYR A 261 4.69 -16.75 -4.57
C TYR A 261 3.16 -16.74 -4.57
N GLY A 262 2.55 -17.65 -5.34
CA GLY A 262 1.10 -17.74 -5.41
C GLY A 262 0.47 -18.15 -4.08
N ASP A 263 1.10 -19.06 -3.34
CA ASP A 263 0.66 -19.45 -2.01
C ASP A 263 0.65 -18.26 -1.04
N TYR A 264 1.63 -17.35 -1.17
CA TYR A 264 1.69 -16.15 -0.36
C TYR A 264 0.62 -15.12 -0.75
N VAL A 265 0.25 -15.04 -2.03
CA VAL A 265 -0.91 -14.25 -2.48
C VAL A 265 -2.22 -14.84 -1.95
N VAL A 266 -2.35 -16.18 -1.86
CA VAL A 266 -3.52 -16.83 -1.23
C VAL A 266 -3.62 -16.46 0.25
N GLU A 267 -2.51 -16.40 0.98
CA GLU A 267 -2.49 -15.96 2.38
C GLU A 267 -2.89 -14.49 2.53
N LEU A 268 -2.51 -13.63 1.57
CA LEU A 268 -2.98 -12.24 1.51
C LEU A 268 -4.49 -12.17 1.27
N ASP A 269 -5.00 -12.97 0.35
CA ASP A 269 -6.45 -13.05 0.08
C ASP A 269 -7.24 -13.50 1.32
N ASP A 270 -6.72 -14.48 2.07
CA ASP A 270 -7.31 -14.89 3.36
C ASP A 270 -7.33 -13.73 4.36
N SER A 271 -6.22 -13.00 4.49
CA SER A 271 -6.13 -11.83 5.37
C SER A 271 -7.18 -10.77 5.00
N ILE A 272 -7.36 -10.48 3.71
CA ILE A 272 -8.41 -9.57 3.22
C ILE A 272 -9.79 -10.11 3.57
N GLY A 273 -10.01 -11.43 3.40
CA GLY A 273 -11.24 -12.09 3.78
C GLY A 273 -11.58 -11.95 5.26
N ARG A 274 -10.58 -12.05 6.14
CA ARG A 274 -10.73 -11.86 7.59
C ARG A 274 -11.11 -10.42 7.95
N LEU A 275 -10.54 -9.42 7.30
CA LEU A 275 -10.93 -8.01 7.51
C LEU A 275 -12.36 -7.75 7.05
N MET A 276 -12.77 -8.28 5.87
CA MET A 276 -14.14 -8.19 5.38
C MET A 276 -15.12 -8.87 6.35
N GLN A 277 -14.77 -10.05 6.86
CA GLN A 277 -15.59 -10.79 7.82
C GLN A 277 -15.74 -10.05 9.15
N ALA A 278 -14.65 -9.45 9.66
CA ALA A 278 -14.71 -8.65 10.89
C ALA A 278 -15.67 -7.46 10.75
N LEU A 279 -15.70 -6.80 9.59
CA LEU A 279 -16.66 -5.72 9.30
C LEU A 279 -18.10 -6.23 9.25
N GLU A 280 -18.33 -7.40 8.65
CA GLU A 280 -19.66 -8.04 8.56
C GLU A 280 -20.16 -8.46 9.96
N ASP A 281 -19.33 -9.15 10.73
CA ASP A 281 -19.67 -9.65 12.09
C ASP A 281 -19.99 -8.52 13.07
N ASN A 282 -19.39 -7.36 12.86
CA ASN A 282 -19.59 -6.17 13.69
C ASN A 282 -20.62 -5.18 13.11
N GLY A 283 -21.31 -5.53 12.03
CA GLY A 283 -22.34 -4.70 11.42
C GLY A 283 -21.83 -3.40 10.79
N LEU A 284 -20.53 -3.31 10.48
CA LEU A 284 -19.88 -2.13 9.90
C LEU A 284 -19.80 -2.19 8.38
N ALA A 285 -19.99 -3.35 7.75
CA ALA A 285 -19.74 -3.57 6.33
C ALA A 285 -20.51 -2.59 5.42
N GLU A 286 -21.79 -2.33 5.71
CA GLU A 286 -22.63 -1.46 4.88
C GLU A 286 -22.31 0.04 5.04
N ASN A 287 -21.54 0.40 6.07
CA ASN A 287 -21.01 1.76 6.27
C ASN A 287 -19.49 1.81 6.16
N THR A 288 -18.90 0.97 5.30
CA THR A 288 -17.44 0.94 5.09
C THR A 288 -17.10 0.96 3.61
N ILE A 289 -16.22 1.89 3.23
CA ILE A 289 -15.53 1.92 1.94
C ILE A 289 -14.36 0.94 2.06
N PHE A 290 -14.38 -0.15 1.28
CA PHE A 290 -13.32 -1.16 1.29
C PHE A 290 -12.59 -1.14 -0.06
N MET A 291 -11.30 -0.86 -0.03
CA MET A 291 -10.47 -0.72 -1.21
C MET A 291 -9.25 -1.65 -1.13
N VAL A 292 -8.89 -2.27 -2.24
CA VAL A 292 -7.68 -3.09 -2.36
C VAL A 292 -6.90 -2.67 -3.57
N SER A 293 -5.59 -2.43 -3.40
CA SER A 293 -4.65 -2.17 -4.49
C SER A 293 -3.24 -2.63 -4.13
N SER A 294 -2.26 -2.29 -4.97
CA SER A 294 -0.84 -2.56 -4.79
C SER A 294 -0.01 -1.30 -4.98
N ASP A 295 1.19 -1.27 -4.43
CA ASP A 295 2.08 -0.11 -4.51
C ASP A 295 2.91 -0.04 -5.82
N ASN A 296 3.06 -1.15 -6.51
CA ASN A 296 3.64 -1.28 -7.84
C ASN A 296 3.32 -2.66 -8.42
N GLY A 297 3.71 -2.88 -9.66
CA GLY A 297 3.62 -4.20 -10.29
C GLY A 297 4.55 -5.24 -9.65
N PRO A 298 4.51 -6.51 -10.11
CA PRO A 298 5.22 -7.62 -9.50
C PRO A 298 6.72 -7.46 -9.57
N GLU A 299 7.45 -8.01 -8.59
CA GLU A 299 8.92 -8.06 -8.61
C GLU A 299 9.43 -8.99 -9.73
N SER A 300 10.66 -8.82 -10.16
CA SER A 300 11.29 -9.57 -11.24
C SER A 300 11.34 -11.10 -11.02
N VAL A 301 11.12 -11.57 -9.80
CA VAL A 301 10.92 -13.00 -9.50
C VAL A 301 9.75 -13.60 -10.31
N CYS A 302 8.81 -12.81 -10.78
CA CYS A 302 7.71 -13.26 -11.63
C CYS A 302 8.18 -13.88 -12.95
N TYR A 303 9.34 -13.52 -13.47
CA TYR A 303 9.90 -14.19 -14.65
C TYR A 303 10.19 -15.68 -14.37
N GLU A 304 10.68 -16.02 -13.19
CA GLU A 304 10.84 -17.42 -12.81
C GLU A 304 9.51 -18.11 -12.60
N GLN A 305 8.46 -17.40 -12.12
CA GLN A 305 7.10 -17.92 -12.03
C GLN A 305 6.56 -18.27 -13.42
N ILE A 306 6.78 -17.42 -14.42
CA ILE A 306 6.39 -17.68 -15.80
C ILE A 306 7.08 -18.94 -16.30
N ARG A 307 8.39 -19.04 -16.11
CA ARG A 307 9.18 -20.16 -16.61
C ARG A 307 8.79 -21.49 -15.96
N THR A 308 8.56 -21.49 -14.64
CA THR A 308 8.36 -22.71 -13.87
C THR A 308 6.90 -23.14 -13.86
N TYR A 309 5.99 -22.18 -13.73
CA TYR A 309 4.58 -22.45 -13.51
C TYR A 309 3.68 -21.96 -14.65
N GLY A 310 4.20 -21.16 -15.60
CA GLY A 310 3.39 -20.52 -16.64
C GLY A 310 2.37 -19.54 -16.06
N HIS A 311 2.70 -18.91 -14.93
CA HIS A 311 1.89 -17.86 -14.31
C HIS A 311 2.48 -16.49 -14.59
N TYR A 312 1.65 -15.58 -15.09
CA TYR A 312 2.03 -14.23 -15.51
C TYR A 312 1.47 -13.22 -14.51
N SER A 313 2.28 -12.84 -13.49
CA SER A 313 1.87 -11.89 -12.47
C SER A 313 1.55 -10.49 -13.02
N MET A 314 2.12 -10.11 -14.17
CA MET A 314 1.75 -8.89 -14.87
C MET A 314 0.53 -9.06 -15.79
N GLY A 315 -0.03 -10.27 -15.96
CA GLY A 315 -1.04 -10.59 -16.98
C GLY A 315 -0.46 -10.44 -18.39
N ASP A 316 -1.21 -9.85 -19.29
CA ASP A 316 -0.80 -9.59 -20.69
C ASP A 316 0.06 -8.30 -20.83
N LEU A 317 0.39 -7.65 -19.72
CA LEU A 317 1.17 -6.43 -19.73
C LEU A 317 2.67 -6.75 -19.81
N ARG A 318 3.44 -5.83 -20.37
CA ARG A 318 4.91 -5.89 -20.35
C ARG A 318 5.45 -5.15 -19.15
N GLY A 319 6.61 -5.60 -18.65
CA GLY A 319 7.35 -4.98 -17.57
C GLY A 319 6.92 -5.46 -16.18
N VAL A 320 7.74 -5.09 -15.22
CA VAL A 320 7.63 -5.47 -13.82
C VAL A 320 8.01 -4.26 -12.96
N LYS A 321 7.97 -4.39 -11.65
CA LYS A 321 8.47 -3.38 -10.71
C LYS A 321 9.74 -2.69 -11.22
N ARG A 322 9.79 -1.38 -11.13
CA ARG A 322 10.82 -0.44 -11.62
C ARG A 322 10.73 -0.09 -13.09
N ASP A 323 9.93 -0.77 -13.91
CA ASP A 323 9.79 -0.48 -15.33
C ASP A 323 8.71 0.58 -15.60
N ASN A 324 8.91 1.36 -16.67
CA ASN A 324 7.89 2.25 -17.23
C ASN A 324 6.94 1.54 -18.20
N TRP A 325 7.14 0.26 -18.49
CA TRP A 325 6.11 -0.56 -19.09
C TRP A 325 4.93 -0.73 -18.12
N GLU A 326 3.73 -0.86 -18.65
CA GLU A 326 2.49 -0.85 -17.85
C GLU A 326 2.50 -1.89 -16.69
N GLY A 327 3.15 -3.05 -16.89
CA GLY A 327 3.29 -4.05 -15.82
C GLY A 327 4.04 -3.58 -14.59
N GLY A 328 4.79 -2.46 -14.67
CA GLY A 328 5.48 -1.87 -13.51
C GLY A 328 4.59 -0.98 -12.64
N SER A 329 3.54 -0.35 -13.22
CA SER A 329 2.69 0.62 -12.53
C SER A 329 1.21 0.28 -12.53
N ARG A 330 0.73 -0.55 -13.47
CA ARG A 330 -0.66 -0.98 -13.53
C ARG A 330 -0.92 -2.10 -12.54
N VAL A 331 -1.83 -1.84 -11.62
CA VAL A 331 -2.09 -2.68 -10.44
C VAL A 331 -3.58 -3.04 -10.34
N PRO A 332 -3.96 -4.11 -9.62
CA PRO A 332 -5.34 -4.34 -9.28
C PRO A 332 -5.87 -3.16 -8.45
N PHE A 333 -7.09 -2.70 -8.73
CA PHE A 333 -7.79 -1.77 -7.87
C PHE A 333 -9.27 -2.14 -7.81
N LEU A 334 -9.68 -2.59 -6.63
CA LEU A 334 -11.01 -3.08 -6.32
C LEU A 334 -11.63 -2.17 -5.25
N VAL A 335 -12.87 -1.75 -5.46
CA VAL A 335 -13.54 -0.83 -4.55
C VAL A 335 -14.97 -1.29 -4.27
N ARG A 336 -15.28 -1.62 -3.01
CA ARG A 336 -16.63 -1.73 -2.51
C ARG A 336 -16.99 -0.45 -1.78
N TRP A 337 -18.00 0.25 -2.28
CA TRP A 337 -18.47 1.51 -1.70
C TRP A 337 -20.01 1.50 -1.64
N PRO A 338 -20.57 0.96 -0.56
CA PRO A 338 -22.02 0.85 -0.43
C PRO A 338 -22.73 2.19 -0.63
N GLY A 339 -23.82 2.16 -1.39
CA GLY A 339 -24.60 3.36 -1.67
C GLY A 339 -24.00 4.33 -2.71
N LEU A 340 -22.75 4.11 -3.18
CA LEU A 340 -22.11 4.95 -4.18
C LEU A 340 -21.68 4.17 -5.42
N ALA A 341 -20.90 3.12 -5.26
CA ALA A 341 -20.34 2.33 -6.36
C ALA A 341 -21.24 1.12 -6.66
N PRO A 342 -21.74 0.95 -7.91
CA PRO A 342 -22.60 -0.18 -8.26
C PRO A 342 -21.80 -1.49 -8.25
N ALA A 343 -22.39 -2.52 -7.63
CA ALA A 343 -21.77 -3.83 -7.46
C ALA A 343 -21.61 -4.57 -8.80
N GLY A 344 -20.53 -5.35 -8.92
CA GLY A 344 -20.24 -6.24 -10.07
C GLY A 344 -19.93 -5.48 -11.35
N THR A 345 -19.45 -4.24 -11.26
CA THR A 345 -19.13 -3.40 -12.41
C THR A 345 -17.64 -3.28 -12.66
N ARG A 346 -17.29 -2.78 -13.85
CA ARG A 346 -15.90 -2.60 -14.30
C ARG A 346 -15.72 -1.22 -14.92
N ASN A 347 -14.65 -0.53 -14.57
CA ASN A 347 -14.27 0.75 -15.16
C ASN A 347 -12.99 0.59 -15.99
N GLU A 348 -13.00 1.06 -17.22
CA GLU A 348 -11.88 1.00 -18.17
C GLU A 348 -11.19 2.36 -18.33
N THR A 349 -11.60 3.38 -17.59
CA THR A 349 -10.95 4.69 -17.63
C THR A 349 -9.60 4.64 -16.96
N PRO A 350 -8.51 5.09 -17.60
CA PRO A 350 -7.23 5.21 -16.93
C PRO A 350 -7.32 6.15 -15.72
N ILE A 351 -6.94 5.67 -14.55
CA ILE A 351 -6.88 6.46 -13.32
C ILE A 351 -5.52 6.32 -12.64
N GLY A 352 -5.07 7.38 -11.98
CA GLY A 352 -3.90 7.33 -11.10
C GLY A 352 -4.31 7.23 -9.64
N LEU A 353 -3.73 6.29 -8.89
CA LEU A 353 -3.98 6.15 -7.45
C LEU A 353 -3.56 7.37 -6.63
N ILE A 354 -2.71 8.23 -7.19
CA ILE A 354 -2.41 9.57 -6.66
C ILE A 354 -3.68 10.42 -6.50
N GLY A 355 -4.73 10.13 -7.26
CA GLY A 355 -6.04 10.77 -7.22
C GLY A 355 -6.87 10.47 -5.97
N MET A 356 -6.41 9.57 -5.08
CA MET A 356 -7.16 9.16 -3.88
C MET A 356 -7.49 10.35 -2.96
N MET A 357 -6.53 11.25 -2.74
CA MET A 357 -6.73 12.42 -1.88
C MET A 357 -7.84 13.32 -2.42
N ALA A 358 -7.81 13.70 -3.70
CA ALA A 358 -8.85 14.53 -4.30
C ALA A 358 -10.21 13.81 -4.36
N THR A 359 -10.21 12.47 -4.55
CA THR A 359 -11.44 11.66 -4.58
C THR A 359 -12.15 11.68 -3.22
N LEU A 360 -11.40 11.45 -2.14
CA LEU A 360 -11.97 11.50 -0.79
C LEU A 360 -12.30 12.94 -0.38
N ALA A 361 -11.46 13.92 -0.73
CA ALA A 361 -11.73 15.33 -0.47
C ALA A 361 -13.04 15.78 -1.14
N GLU A 362 -13.26 15.44 -2.43
CA GLU A 362 -14.50 15.72 -3.14
C GLU A 362 -15.72 15.05 -2.47
N TYR A 363 -15.57 13.79 -2.08
CA TYR A 363 -16.66 13.05 -1.43
C TYR A 363 -17.09 13.70 -0.11
N PHE A 364 -16.12 14.09 0.73
CA PHE A 364 -16.39 14.70 2.04
C PHE A 364 -16.61 16.21 1.99
N GLY A 365 -16.43 16.85 0.81
CA GLY A 365 -16.54 18.30 0.68
C GLY A 365 -15.41 19.06 1.36
N ILE A 366 -14.22 18.49 1.39
CA ILE A 366 -12.99 19.08 1.93
C ILE A 366 -12.33 19.93 0.84
N GLU A 367 -12.11 21.22 1.12
CA GLU A 367 -11.33 22.10 0.27
C GLU A 367 -9.83 21.87 0.52
N LEU A 368 -9.11 21.43 -0.52
CA LEU A 368 -7.65 21.33 -0.48
C LEU A 368 -7.05 22.69 -0.81
N ASP A 369 -6.02 23.11 -0.08
CA ASP A 369 -5.26 24.30 -0.43
C ASP A 369 -4.36 24.08 -1.66
N SER A 370 -3.73 25.14 -2.16
CA SER A 370 -2.91 25.10 -3.38
C SER A 370 -1.64 24.26 -3.26
N GLU A 371 -1.24 23.87 -2.05
CA GLU A 371 -0.04 23.06 -1.78
C GLU A 371 -0.36 21.60 -1.46
N SER A 372 -1.64 21.29 -1.26
CA SER A 372 -2.14 19.96 -0.86
C SER A 372 -2.74 19.21 -2.04
N GLY A 373 -2.28 17.97 -2.27
CA GLY A 373 -2.83 17.14 -3.34
C GLY A 373 -2.66 17.72 -4.75
N VAL A 374 -1.59 18.48 -4.99
CA VAL A 374 -1.39 19.30 -6.22
C VAL A 374 -1.40 18.49 -7.53
N ASP A 375 -1.17 17.20 -7.46
CA ASP A 375 -1.20 16.28 -8.61
C ASP A 375 -2.38 15.30 -8.52
N SER A 376 -3.22 15.46 -7.51
CA SER A 376 -4.35 14.55 -7.24
C SER A 376 -5.57 14.98 -8.05
N HIS A 377 -6.06 14.11 -8.91
CA HIS A 377 -7.27 14.32 -9.69
C HIS A 377 -8.33 13.29 -9.29
N SER A 378 -9.49 13.78 -8.89
CA SER A 378 -10.58 12.92 -8.43
C SER A 378 -11.10 11.99 -9.52
N PHE A 379 -11.33 10.75 -9.15
CA PHE A 379 -12.00 9.73 -9.95
C PHE A 379 -13.34 9.27 -9.30
N LEU A 380 -13.94 10.12 -8.47
CA LEU A 380 -15.22 9.84 -7.81
C LEU A 380 -16.35 9.62 -8.82
N ALA A 381 -16.33 10.35 -9.94
CA ALA A 381 -17.30 10.21 -11.01
C ALA A 381 -17.26 8.80 -11.64
N GLN A 382 -16.05 8.21 -11.79
CA GLN A 382 -15.83 6.87 -12.31
C GLN A 382 -16.29 5.79 -11.33
N MET A 383 -16.25 6.05 -10.04
CA MET A 383 -16.83 5.17 -9.03
C MET A 383 -18.36 5.16 -9.06
N ARG A 384 -18.99 6.32 -9.29
CA ARG A 384 -20.45 6.44 -9.38
C ARG A 384 -21.02 5.86 -10.67
N ASN A 385 -20.32 6.03 -11.76
CA ASN A 385 -20.73 5.61 -13.11
C ASN A 385 -19.60 4.84 -13.81
N PRO A 386 -19.25 3.64 -13.34
CA PRO A 386 -18.06 2.92 -13.81
C PRO A 386 -18.15 2.50 -15.28
N GLU A 387 -19.33 2.31 -15.83
CA GLU A 387 -19.51 1.94 -17.25
C GLU A 387 -19.32 3.15 -18.20
N GLN A 388 -19.30 4.36 -17.66
CA GLN A 388 -19.07 5.56 -18.46
C GLN A 388 -17.57 5.86 -18.56
N VAL A 389 -17.01 5.68 -19.75
CA VAL A 389 -15.64 6.14 -20.03
C VAL A 389 -15.60 7.66 -20.03
N CYS A 390 -14.69 8.24 -19.25
CA CYS A 390 -14.49 9.68 -19.19
C CYS A 390 -13.23 10.07 -20.00
N PRO A 391 -13.38 10.56 -21.22
CA PRO A 391 -12.24 10.94 -22.07
C PRO A 391 -11.51 12.20 -21.58
N GLU A 392 -12.11 12.95 -20.64
CA GLU A 392 -11.56 14.20 -20.10
C GLU A 392 -10.67 13.99 -18.88
N MET A 393 -10.46 12.72 -18.46
CA MET A 393 -9.53 12.46 -17.35
C MET A 393 -8.12 12.93 -17.71
N PRO A 394 -7.43 13.60 -16.77
CA PRO A 394 -6.04 13.96 -16.97
C PRO A 394 -5.17 12.75 -17.27
N PRO A 395 -4.07 12.94 -18.02
CA PRO A 395 -3.10 11.88 -18.21
C PRO A 395 -2.58 11.34 -16.86
N VAL A 396 -2.45 10.03 -16.76
CA VAL A 396 -1.79 9.40 -15.62
C VAL A 396 -0.30 9.37 -15.87
N VAL A 397 0.48 9.98 -15.00
CA VAL A 397 1.94 9.99 -15.07
C VAL A 397 2.50 9.05 -14.02
N TYR A 398 3.55 8.34 -14.35
CA TYR A 398 4.31 7.50 -13.41
C TYR A 398 5.79 7.46 -13.80
N HIS A 399 6.63 6.95 -12.91
CA HIS A 399 8.07 7.01 -13.14
C HIS A 399 8.82 5.78 -12.60
N THR A 400 10.01 5.57 -13.13
CA THR A 400 10.99 4.59 -12.65
C THR A 400 11.75 5.12 -11.43
N PRO A 401 12.49 4.26 -10.70
CA PRO A 401 13.42 4.72 -9.65
C PRO A 401 14.47 5.72 -10.13
N LYS A 402 14.78 5.72 -11.43
CA LYS A 402 15.75 6.65 -12.03
C LYS A 402 15.15 8.01 -12.39
N GLY A 403 13.81 8.14 -12.26
CA GLY A 403 13.10 9.37 -12.61
C GLY A 403 12.68 9.44 -14.09
N ASP A 404 12.87 8.37 -14.88
CA ASP A 404 12.33 8.31 -16.22
C ASP A 404 10.80 8.30 -16.14
N LEU A 405 10.15 9.14 -16.95
CA LEU A 405 8.70 9.34 -16.92
C LEU A 405 7.99 8.49 -17.95
N ALA A 406 6.77 8.10 -17.63
CA ALA A 406 5.79 7.58 -18.58
C ALA A 406 4.43 8.21 -18.36
N LEU A 407 3.61 8.21 -19.40
CA LEU A 407 2.29 8.82 -19.43
C LEU A 407 1.30 7.89 -20.09
N ARG A 408 0.20 7.60 -19.41
CA ARG A 408 -0.95 6.83 -19.90
C ARG A 408 -2.10 7.80 -20.24
N TRP A 409 -2.52 7.81 -21.49
CA TRP A 409 -3.60 8.69 -21.94
C TRP A 409 -4.27 8.17 -23.21
N ASN A 410 -5.58 8.18 -23.25
CA ASN A 410 -6.40 7.85 -24.44
C ASN A 410 -5.97 6.57 -25.18
N GLY A 411 -5.70 5.50 -24.42
CA GLY A 411 -5.29 4.22 -25.02
C GLY A 411 -3.80 4.13 -25.40
N TRP A 412 -3.02 5.20 -25.19
CA TRP A 412 -1.59 5.26 -25.48
C TRP A 412 -0.75 5.29 -24.21
N VAL A 413 0.44 4.73 -24.31
CA VAL A 413 1.52 4.93 -23.36
C VAL A 413 2.66 5.63 -24.07
N TYR A 414 3.06 6.79 -23.56
CA TYR A 414 4.28 7.48 -23.95
C TYR A 414 5.34 7.29 -22.87
N ILE A 415 6.54 6.89 -23.25
CA ILE A 415 7.67 6.68 -22.35
C ILE A 415 8.77 7.66 -22.74
N ASP A 416 9.12 8.57 -21.83
CA ASP A 416 10.19 9.56 -22.02
C ASP A 416 11.54 9.00 -21.57
N ALA A 417 11.95 7.93 -22.24
CA ALA A 417 13.22 7.27 -22.01
C ALA A 417 13.63 6.42 -23.24
N PRO A 418 14.90 6.08 -23.41
CA PRO A 418 15.35 5.20 -24.49
C PRO A 418 14.72 3.79 -24.45
N SER A 419 14.25 3.37 -23.28
CA SER A 419 13.55 2.10 -23.04
C SER A 419 12.60 2.27 -21.86
N GLY A 420 11.46 1.57 -21.90
CA GLY A 420 10.57 1.44 -20.75
C GLY A 420 11.13 0.53 -19.64
N MET A 421 12.28 -0.09 -19.88
CA MET A 421 12.88 -1.06 -18.99
C MET A 421 13.90 -0.40 -18.06
N CYS A 422 13.71 -0.56 -16.77
CA CYS A 422 14.67 -0.21 -15.73
C CYS A 422 15.16 -1.45 -14.97
N SER A 423 14.34 -2.50 -14.94
CA SER A 423 14.66 -3.83 -14.44
C SER A 423 15.38 -4.67 -15.50
N HIS A 424 15.78 -5.89 -15.15
CA HIS A 424 16.37 -6.85 -16.09
C HIS A 424 15.30 -7.81 -16.61
N GLU A 425 14.91 -7.65 -17.87
CA GLU A 425 14.06 -8.62 -18.59
C GLU A 425 14.94 -9.75 -19.15
N PRO A 426 14.67 -11.03 -18.82
CA PRO A 426 15.49 -12.15 -19.33
C PRO A 426 15.40 -12.28 -20.85
N GLU A 427 16.51 -12.69 -21.49
CA GLU A 427 16.57 -12.85 -22.96
C GLU A 427 15.52 -13.83 -23.51
N TRP A 428 15.20 -14.90 -22.76
CA TRP A 428 14.22 -15.91 -23.17
C TRP A 428 12.77 -15.38 -23.13
N PHE A 429 12.50 -14.26 -22.45
CA PHE A 429 11.17 -13.64 -22.37
C PHE A 429 10.93 -12.65 -23.51
N ARG A 430 12.00 -12.12 -24.13
CA ARG A 430 11.96 -11.23 -25.28
C ARG A 430 11.54 -11.98 -26.53
#